data_f389a60c85cf6c2fd2d706e7c86c1eec
#
_entry.id   f389a60c85cf6c2fd2d706e7c86c1eec
#
_cell.length_a   1.000
_cell.length_b   1.000
_cell.length_c   1.000
_cell.angle_alpha   90.00
_cell.angle_beta   90.00
_cell.angle_gamma   90.00
#
_symmetry.space_group_name_H-M   'P 1'
#
loop_
_entity.id
_entity.type
_entity.pdbx_description
1 polymer ?
#
loop_
_entity_poly.entity_id
_entity_poly.type
_entity_poly.pdbx_seq_one_letter_code
_entity_poly.pdbx_strand_id
1 'polypeptide(L)'
;MSVRARSSRERSTILYRSCAAVLIAAAMVGVGCAASADKVPATETAEAPAAADVVDATSLDHKMLFGYQGWFLCAGDGSPVNGWRHWFRGDAPTAANLTIDLWPDTSELDADELFATDLASADGSPARLYSAYNAKTVARHFAWMKQAGIDGVALQRFLSELRDPRALAARDQIARNVQAGAEGEGRAFAIEYDISGVDGAHLVETLEADWKHLVDALQITASPRYLTDGRKPVLYLWGLGFSNRPGTAAQAAELIDWLTTTAEPRYRATVVGGVPTHWRTLDGDSKTDAAWASVYRSFDVLSPWTVGRFGDDAGADAYRASRLGADLAAVTAAGKRYMPVVFPGFSWHNLMGAASNQIPRRGGAFYWRQVWNAVGAGATMLKTAMFDEVDEGTAMFKLAPTAADLPAGVSLVPLDADGRALPSDFYLRVGGAATATLRGDLPLSPDLPVNP
;
A
#
# COMPACT_ATOMS: atom_id res chain seq x y z
N MET A 1 -48.55 -13.90 22.71
CA MET A 1 -47.14 -14.01 23.08
C MET A 1 -46.31 -13.56 21.87
N SER A 2 -45.83 -12.33 21.90
CA SER A 2 -45.16 -11.67 20.78
C SER A 2 -43.67 -11.75 20.98
N VAL A 3 -42.95 -12.41 20.09
CA VAL A 3 -41.49 -12.41 20.05
C VAL A 3 -41.06 -11.35 19.04
N ARG A 4 -40.50 -10.27 19.53
CA ARG A 4 -39.92 -9.18 18.71
C ARG A 4 -38.56 -9.66 18.13
N ALA A 5 -38.46 -9.59 16.82
CA ALA A 5 -37.20 -9.70 16.10
C ALA A 5 -36.29 -8.51 16.45
N ARG A 6 -35.10 -8.76 16.95
CA ARG A 6 -34.05 -7.75 17.13
C ARG A 6 -33.23 -7.66 15.83
N SER A 7 -33.07 -6.45 15.35
CA SER A 7 -32.37 -6.11 14.11
C SER A 7 -30.87 -6.32 14.19
N SER A 8 -30.28 -6.82 13.12
CA SER A 8 -28.87 -7.15 12.91
C SER A 8 -27.94 -5.94 12.68
N ARG A 9 -28.08 -4.85 13.44
CA ARG A 9 -27.32 -3.60 13.20
C ARG A 9 -26.06 -3.39 14.06
N GLU A 10 -25.64 -4.33 14.87
CA GLU A 10 -24.56 -4.09 15.85
C GLU A 10 -23.22 -4.82 15.59
N ARG A 11 -22.95 -5.35 14.41
CA ARG A 11 -21.72 -6.16 14.20
C ARG A 11 -20.58 -5.51 13.42
N SER A 12 -20.70 -4.27 12.96
CA SER A 12 -19.63 -3.63 12.18
C SER A 12 -18.66 -2.73 12.96
N THR A 13 -18.88 -2.50 14.27
CA THR A 13 -18.14 -1.45 15.00
C THR A 13 -17.00 -1.97 15.89
N ILE A 14 -16.67 -3.26 15.88
CA ILE A 14 -15.74 -3.85 16.88
C ILE A 14 -14.31 -4.08 16.34
N LEU A 15 -14.00 -3.87 15.07
CA LEU A 15 -12.75 -4.35 14.49
C LEU A 15 -11.55 -3.39 14.54
N TYR A 16 -11.68 -2.17 15.03
CA TYR A 16 -10.58 -1.17 15.00
C TYR A 16 -10.05 -0.68 16.34
N ARG A 17 -10.36 -1.31 17.44
CA ARG A 17 -9.82 -0.91 18.75
C ARG A 17 -8.62 -1.76 19.14
N SER A 18 -7.42 -1.40 18.72
CA SER A 18 -6.16 -1.68 19.44
C SER A 18 -4.93 -1.34 18.58
N CYS A 19 -4.62 -0.08 18.42
CA CYS A 19 -3.25 0.38 18.25
C CYS A 19 -3.02 1.50 19.26
N ALA A 20 -2.64 1.14 20.48
CA ALA A 20 -2.23 2.11 21.49
C ALA A 20 -0.86 2.69 21.08
N ALA A 21 -0.81 4.00 20.89
CA ALA A 21 0.40 4.75 20.64
C ALA A 21 1.28 4.79 21.90
N VAL A 22 2.55 4.49 21.77
CA VAL A 22 3.57 4.86 22.76
C VAL A 22 4.09 6.23 22.36
N LEU A 23 3.69 7.26 23.12
CA LEU A 23 4.19 8.63 23.01
C LEU A 23 5.54 8.70 23.75
N ILE A 24 6.61 9.02 23.03
CA ILE A 24 7.89 9.48 23.63
C ILE A 24 7.95 10.98 23.41
N ALA A 25 7.90 11.74 24.52
CA ALA A 25 8.14 13.17 24.51
C ALA A 25 9.65 13.44 24.50
N ALA A 26 10.14 14.15 23.50
CA ALA A 26 11.51 14.68 23.48
C ALA A 26 11.47 16.21 23.65
N ALA A 27 12.20 16.70 24.65
CA ALA A 27 12.36 18.12 24.97
C ALA A 27 13.35 18.79 23.99
N MET A 28 12.97 19.96 23.46
CA MET A 28 13.86 20.80 22.64
C MET A 28 14.76 21.69 23.52
N VAL A 29 16.03 21.70 23.20
CA VAL A 29 16.97 22.77 23.59
C VAL A 29 17.48 23.42 22.29
N GLY A 30 17.14 24.66 22.08
CA GLY A 30 17.58 25.44 20.93
C GLY A 30 18.95 26.08 21.17
N VAL A 31 19.83 25.98 20.18
CA VAL A 31 21.02 26.83 20.05
C VAL A 31 21.05 27.35 18.62
N GLY A 32 20.93 28.66 18.45
CA GLY A 32 21.03 29.32 17.16
C GLY A 32 22.48 29.58 16.78
N CYS A 33 22.83 29.35 15.52
CA CYS A 33 24.01 29.89 14.87
C CYS A 33 23.63 30.34 13.44
N ALA A 34 23.89 31.61 13.14
CA ALA A 34 23.77 32.19 11.83
C ALA A 34 24.96 31.80 10.97
N ALA A 35 24.74 31.31 9.75
CA ALA A 35 25.79 31.13 8.75
C ALA A 35 25.34 31.70 7.38
N SER A 36 26.27 32.41 6.75
CA SER A 36 26.16 33.11 5.48
C SER A 36 25.92 32.17 4.31
N ALA A 37 25.11 32.65 3.36
CA ALA A 37 24.76 31.93 2.14
C ALA A 37 25.85 32.07 1.07
N ASP A 38 26.58 31.01 0.80
CA ASP A 38 27.34 30.84 -0.42
C ASP A 38 26.43 30.16 -1.47
N LYS A 39 26.39 30.80 -2.68
CA LYS A 39 25.66 30.26 -3.84
C LYS A 39 26.33 28.98 -4.33
N VAL A 40 25.69 27.85 -4.09
CA VAL A 40 26.06 26.58 -4.75
C VAL A 40 25.57 26.64 -6.20
N PRO A 41 26.39 26.26 -7.21
CA PRO A 41 25.94 26.21 -8.61
C PRO A 41 24.85 25.13 -8.75
N ALA A 42 23.81 25.44 -9.52
CA ALA A 42 22.72 24.52 -9.83
C ALA A 42 23.32 23.28 -10.52
N THR A 43 23.22 22.13 -9.85
CA THR A 43 23.52 20.84 -10.45
C THR A 43 22.47 20.55 -11.49
N GLU A 44 22.86 20.33 -12.75
CA GLU A 44 21.97 19.84 -13.81
C GLU A 44 21.36 18.52 -13.32
N THR A 45 20.06 18.52 -13.04
CA THR A 45 19.34 17.30 -12.69
C THR A 45 19.24 16.42 -13.92
N ALA A 46 19.80 15.24 -13.86
CA ALA A 46 19.63 14.23 -14.89
C ALA A 46 18.12 13.93 -15.05
N GLU A 47 17.61 14.09 -16.27
CA GLU A 47 16.26 13.68 -16.63
C GLU A 47 16.13 12.16 -16.35
N ALA A 48 15.08 11.75 -15.66
CA ALA A 48 14.87 10.34 -15.38
C ALA A 48 14.83 9.55 -16.70
N PRO A 49 15.53 8.42 -16.80
CA PRO A 49 15.54 7.63 -18.03
C PRO A 49 14.13 7.22 -18.41
N ALA A 50 13.84 7.19 -19.71
CA ALA A 50 12.54 6.79 -20.23
C ALA A 50 12.14 5.41 -19.64
N ALA A 51 10.95 5.34 -19.08
CA ALA A 51 10.43 4.10 -18.51
C ALA A 51 10.43 2.98 -19.57
N ALA A 52 10.78 1.76 -19.17
CA ALA A 52 10.65 0.61 -20.05
C ALA A 52 9.19 0.48 -20.52
N ASP A 53 8.96 0.32 -21.82
CA ASP A 53 7.62 0.17 -22.39
C ASP A 53 6.89 -1.03 -21.76
N VAL A 54 7.62 -2.11 -21.49
CA VAL A 54 7.09 -3.32 -20.85
C VAL A 54 8.03 -3.77 -19.73
N VAL A 55 7.49 -3.91 -18.51
CA VAL A 55 8.22 -4.40 -17.36
C VAL A 55 8.45 -5.91 -17.48
N ASP A 56 9.64 -6.39 -17.16
CA ASP A 56 9.88 -7.82 -17.01
C ASP A 56 9.11 -8.37 -15.80
N ALA A 57 8.09 -9.18 -16.03
CA ALA A 57 7.26 -9.78 -14.98
C ALA A 57 7.73 -11.21 -14.60
N THR A 58 8.95 -11.62 -14.96
CA THR A 58 9.46 -12.98 -14.72
C THR A 58 10.34 -13.11 -13.48
N SER A 59 10.64 -12.00 -12.80
CA SER A 59 11.47 -11.94 -11.59
C SER A 59 11.06 -10.82 -10.68
N LEU A 60 11.21 -11.06 -9.36
CA LEU A 60 11.13 -10.03 -8.31
C LEU A 60 12.38 -9.15 -8.23
N ASP A 61 13.51 -9.60 -8.77
CA ASP A 61 14.76 -8.86 -8.65
C ASP A 61 14.68 -7.51 -9.37
N HIS A 62 15.16 -6.48 -8.70
CA HIS A 62 15.12 -5.09 -9.15
C HIS A 62 13.71 -4.56 -9.44
N LYS A 63 12.70 -5.10 -8.74
CA LYS A 63 11.31 -4.64 -8.84
C LYS A 63 10.89 -3.85 -7.63
N MET A 64 10.15 -2.77 -7.90
CA MET A 64 9.46 -1.98 -6.90
C MET A 64 7.96 -2.11 -7.12
N LEU A 65 7.28 -2.87 -6.23
CA LEU A 65 5.83 -3.04 -6.29
C LEU A 65 5.15 -2.06 -5.34
N PHE A 66 4.09 -1.41 -5.83
CA PHE A 66 3.24 -0.54 -5.02
C PHE A 66 2.03 -1.34 -4.53
N GLY A 67 1.73 -1.27 -3.24
CA GLY A 67 0.46 -1.81 -2.77
C GLY A 67 -0.70 -1.06 -3.44
N TYR A 68 -1.68 -1.79 -3.93
CA TYR A 68 -2.88 -1.24 -4.57
C TYR A 68 -4.10 -1.77 -3.82
N GLN A 69 -4.82 -0.87 -3.15
CA GLN A 69 -5.97 -1.27 -2.35
C GLN A 69 -7.16 -1.65 -3.21
N GLY A 70 -7.48 -0.86 -4.23
CA GLY A 70 -8.60 -1.10 -5.11
C GLY A 70 -9.94 -1.25 -4.40
N TRP A 71 -10.08 -0.72 -3.18
CA TRP A 71 -11.25 -0.92 -2.32
C TRP A 71 -12.23 0.25 -2.31
N PHE A 72 -11.88 1.35 -2.97
CA PHE A 72 -12.72 2.54 -3.05
C PHE A 72 -13.87 2.32 -4.01
N LEU A 73 -15.11 2.25 -3.49
CA LEU A 73 -16.33 2.07 -4.26
C LEU A 73 -17.31 3.22 -4.02
N CYS A 74 -18.15 3.49 -5.02
CA CYS A 74 -19.13 4.55 -4.98
C CYS A 74 -20.57 4.01 -5.15
N ALA A 75 -21.53 4.68 -4.54
CA ALA A 75 -22.93 4.43 -4.87
C ALA A 75 -23.19 4.78 -6.35
N GLY A 76 -23.86 3.90 -7.07
CA GLY A 76 -24.17 4.07 -8.50
C GLY A 76 -23.04 3.67 -9.45
N ASP A 77 -21.94 3.06 -8.97
CA ASP A 77 -20.81 2.62 -9.79
C ASP A 77 -21.06 1.32 -10.58
N GLY A 78 -22.26 0.73 -10.42
CA GLY A 78 -22.63 -0.53 -11.05
C GLY A 78 -22.10 -1.78 -10.34
N SER A 79 -21.33 -1.64 -9.25
CA SER A 79 -20.87 -2.77 -8.47
C SER A 79 -22.03 -3.47 -7.74
N PRO A 80 -21.91 -4.78 -7.47
CA PRO A 80 -22.91 -5.50 -6.66
C PRO A 80 -23.04 -4.95 -5.22
N VAL A 81 -22.00 -4.25 -4.74
CA VAL A 81 -21.99 -3.59 -3.41
C VAL A 81 -22.89 -2.36 -3.44
N ASN A 82 -22.87 -1.60 -4.53
CA ASN A 82 -23.67 -0.39 -4.78
C ASN A 82 -23.73 0.56 -3.56
N GLY A 83 -22.57 0.97 -3.06
CA GLY A 83 -22.47 1.83 -1.88
C GLY A 83 -21.07 2.38 -1.72
N TRP A 84 -20.96 3.41 -0.92
CA TRP A 84 -19.68 4.01 -0.59
C TRP A 84 -18.83 3.05 0.26
N ARG A 85 -17.59 2.80 -0.13
CA ARG A 85 -16.63 2.01 0.62
C ARG A 85 -15.30 2.75 0.68
N HIS A 86 -14.71 2.80 1.86
CA HIS A 86 -13.45 3.47 2.19
C HIS A 86 -13.44 4.99 2.00
N TRP A 87 -14.31 5.56 1.20
CA TRP A 87 -14.49 7.02 1.09
C TRP A 87 -15.21 7.61 2.30
N PHE A 88 -16.24 6.90 2.78
CA PHE A 88 -17.12 7.35 3.85
C PHE A 88 -17.54 6.21 4.77
N ARG A 89 -17.83 6.53 6.03
CA ARG A 89 -18.51 5.60 6.95
C ARG A 89 -19.98 5.47 6.58
N GLY A 90 -20.37 4.28 6.15
CA GLY A 90 -21.75 4.03 5.72
C GLY A 90 -22.07 4.64 4.35
N ASP A 91 -23.36 4.84 4.07
CA ASP A 91 -23.83 5.10 2.71
C ASP A 91 -24.04 6.60 2.39
N ALA A 92 -23.88 7.51 3.37
CA ALA A 92 -24.06 8.95 3.15
C ALA A 92 -22.69 9.63 2.90
N PRO A 93 -22.48 10.20 1.69
CA PRO A 93 -21.18 10.81 1.31
C PRO A 93 -21.04 12.24 1.82
N THR A 94 -21.15 12.43 3.15
CA THR A 94 -21.14 13.73 3.83
C THR A 94 -19.79 13.99 4.53
N ALA A 95 -19.49 15.24 4.87
CA ALA A 95 -18.32 15.63 5.62
C ALA A 95 -18.17 14.89 6.96
N ALA A 96 -19.29 14.63 7.67
CA ALA A 96 -19.27 13.91 8.95
C ALA A 96 -18.88 12.43 8.82
N ASN A 97 -19.03 11.85 7.65
CA ASN A 97 -18.75 10.45 7.38
C ASN A 97 -17.43 10.22 6.62
N LEU A 98 -16.74 11.29 6.21
CA LEU A 98 -15.49 11.20 5.47
C LEU A 98 -14.45 10.38 6.24
N THR A 99 -13.74 9.49 5.54
CA THR A 99 -12.72 8.63 6.14
C THR A 99 -11.32 8.89 5.61
N ILE A 100 -11.21 9.59 4.49
CA ILE A 100 -9.93 9.83 3.82
C ILE A 100 -9.26 11.10 4.35
N ASP A 101 -7.94 11.12 4.32
CA ASP A 101 -7.12 12.27 4.72
C ASP A 101 -6.44 12.96 3.53
N LEU A 102 -6.33 12.29 2.39
CA LEU A 102 -5.86 12.87 1.12
C LEU A 102 -7.02 12.90 0.12
N TRP A 103 -7.04 13.91 -0.75
CA TRP A 103 -8.02 14.02 -1.83
C TRP A 103 -7.38 13.68 -3.17
N PRO A 104 -7.93 12.75 -3.96
CA PRO A 104 -7.40 12.44 -5.28
C PRO A 104 -7.57 13.63 -6.24
N ASP A 105 -6.57 13.88 -7.08
CA ASP A 105 -6.75 14.76 -8.23
C ASP A 105 -7.52 14.01 -9.31
N THR A 106 -8.75 14.47 -9.55
CA THR A 106 -9.67 13.87 -10.52
C THR A 106 -9.74 14.62 -11.85
N SER A 107 -8.85 15.57 -12.08
CA SER A 107 -8.89 16.47 -13.25
C SER A 107 -8.72 15.74 -14.60
N GLU A 108 -8.06 14.58 -14.60
CA GLU A 108 -7.88 13.74 -15.80
C GLU A 108 -8.96 12.66 -15.95
N LEU A 109 -9.89 12.55 -15.01
CA LEU A 109 -10.96 11.57 -15.06
C LEU A 109 -12.15 12.10 -15.85
N ASP A 110 -12.73 11.27 -16.69
CA ASP A 110 -13.92 11.62 -17.45
C ASP A 110 -15.19 11.54 -16.58
N ALA A 111 -16.27 12.14 -17.05
CA ALA A 111 -17.52 12.24 -16.29
C ALA A 111 -18.12 10.87 -15.89
N ASP A 112 -17.87 9.83 -16.68
CA ASP A 112 -18.33 8.46 -16.46
C ASP A 112 -17.47 7.68 -15.46
N GLU A 113 -16.34 8.25 -15.01
CA GLU A 113 -15.48 7.70 -13.96
C GLU A 113 -15.81 8.27 -12.57
N LEU A 114 -16.64 9.33 -12.50
CA LEU A 114 -16.80 10.18 -11.33
C LEU A 114 -18.23 10.14 -10.75
N PHE A 115 -18.31 9.99 -9.43
CA PHE A 115 -19.54 9.87 -8.66
C PHE A 115 -19.67 11.06 -7.69
N ALA A 116 -20.80 11.75 -7.71
CA ALA A 116 -21.04 12.94 -6.91
C ALA A 116 -21.20 12.62 -5.43
N THR A 117 -20.63 13.47 -4.58
CA THR A 117 -20.78 13.45 -3.13
C THR A 117 -21.67 14.62 -2.65
N ASP A 118 -22.00 14.66 -1.36
CA ASP A 118 -22.66 15.80 -0.71
C ASP A 118 -21.65 16.89 -0.30
N LEU A 119 -20.37 16.74 -0.65
CA LEU A 119 -19.34 17.75 -0.44
C LEU A 119 -19.36 18.77 -1.57
N ALA A 120 -19.04 20.02 -1.28
CA ALA A 120 -18.94 21.08 -2.28
C ALA A 120 -17.47 21.31 -2.69
N SER A 121 -17.18 21.32 -3.99
CA SER A 121 -15.94 21.84 -4.55
C SER A 121 -15.83 23.37 -4.35
N ALA A 122 -14.66 23.94 -4.61
CA ALA A 122 -14.42 25.39 -4.44
C ALA A 122 -15.37 26.27 -5.29
N ASP A 123 -15.83 25.77 -6.44
CA ASP A 123 -16.81 26.44 -7.32
C ASP A 123 -18.28 26.24 -6.93
N GLY A 124 -18.52 25.52 -5.82
CA GLY A 124 -19.86 25.19 -5.33
C GLY A 124 -20.55 24.00 -6.01
N SER A 125 -19.91 23.37 -7.00
CA SER A 125 -20.40 22.12 -7.59
C SER A 125 -20.17 20.93 -6.63
N PRO A 126 -20.93 19.81 -6.78
CA PRO A 126 -20.65 18.61 -6.01
C PRO A 126 -19.24 18.10 -6.27
N ALA A 127 -18.45 17.90 -5.20
CA ALA A 127 -17.17 17.21 -5.29
C ALA A 127 -17.40 15.76 -5.69
N ARG A 128 -16.48 15.19 -6.48
CA ARG A 128 -16.64 13.87 -7.09
C ARG A 128 -15.46 12.97 -6.78
N LEU A 129 -15.75 11.67 -6.63
CA LEU A 129 -14.78 10.63 -6.37
C LEU A 129 -14.92 9.49 -7.38
N TYR A 130 -13.85 8.72 -7.56
CA TYR A 130 -13.81 7.59 -8.47
C TYR A 130 -14.21 6.27 -7.80
N SER A 131 -14.46 5.25 -8.61
CA SER A 131 -14.60 3.86 -8.14
C SER A 131 -13.57 2.95 -8.82
N ALA A 132 -12.90 2.10 -8.03
CA ALA A 132 -12.01 1.06 -8.55
C ALA A 132 -12.77 -0.04 -9.32
N TYR A 133 -14.09 -0.11 -9.19
CA TYR A 133 -14.94 -0.97 -10.01
C TYR A 133 -15.01 -0.51 -11.48
N ASN A 134 -14.73 0.77 -11.76
CA ASN A 134 -14.67 1.32 -13.11
C ASN A 134 -13.34 0.92 -13.78
N ALA A 135 -13.43 0.12 -14.84
CA ALA A 135 -12.27 -0.38 -15.58
C ALA A 135 -11.42 0.75 -16.19
N LYS A 136 -12.06 1.86 -16.63
CA LYS A 136 -11.38 3.00 -17.23
C LYS A 136 -10.49 3.73 -16.22
N THR A 137 -10.98 3.89 -14.98
CA THR A 137 -10.21 4.49 -13.89
C THR A 137 -8.98 3.65 -13.53
N VAL A 138 -9.14 2.33 -13.43
CA VAL A 138 -8.00 1.43 -13.17
C VAL A 138 -7.00 1.46 -14.32
N ALA A 139 -7.45 1.44 -15.59
CA ALA A 139 -6.57 1.59 -16.75
C ALA A 139 -5.78 2.91 -16.72
N ARG A 140 -6.41 4.02 -16.31
CA ARG A 140 -5.75 5.32 -16.11
C ARG A 140 -4.67 5.26 -15.03
N HIS A 141 -4.92 4.59 -13.91
CA HIS A 141 -3.91 4.38 -12.87
C HIS A 141 -2.68 3.64 -13.43
N PHE A 142 -2.88 2.63 -14.27
CA PHE A 142 -1.77 1.92 -14.92
C PHE A 142 -1.05 2.78 -15.97
N ALA A 143 -1.77 3.64 -16.70
CA ALA A 143 -1.15 4.63 -17.59
C ALA A 143 -0.27 5.62 -16.80
N TRP A 144 -0.72 6.11 -15.65
CA TRP A 144 0.11 6.95 -14.76
C TRP A 144 1.35 6.21 -14.26
N MET A 145 1.21 4.93 -13.89
CA MET A 145 2.37 4.10 -13.49
C MET A 145 3.40 3.99 -14.62
N LYS A 146 2.93 3.75 -15.86
CA LYS A 146 3.81 3.70 -17.04
C LYS A 146 4.51 5.01 -17.27
N GLN A 147 3.78 6.12 -17.28
CA GLN A 147 4.33 7.47 -17.47
C GLN A 147 5.40 7.80 -16.42
N ALA A 148 5.19 7.40 -15.17
CA ALA A 148 6.12 7.61 -14.08
C ALA A 148 7.27 6.58 -14.02
N GLY A 149 7.22 5.48 -14.76
CA GLY A 149 8.25 4.43 -14.72
C GLY A 149 8.12 3.46 -13.55
N ILE A 150 6.94 3.36 -12.94
CA ILE A 150 6.63 2.41 -11.86
C ILE A 150 6.46 1.00 -12.43
N ASP A 151 7.01 -0.03 -11.77
CA ASP A 151 7.00 -1.41 -12.25
C ASP A 151 5.60 -2.05 -12.22
N GLY A 152 4.80 -1.76 -11.21
CA GLY A 152 3.46 -2.34 -11.07
C GLY A 152 2.99 -2.43 -9.63
N VAL A 153 2.03 -3.32 -9.37
CA VAL A 153 1.31 -3.36 -8.10
C VAL A 153 1.19 -4.73 -7.45
N ALA A 154 1.02 -4.75 -6.12
CA ALA A 154 0.47 -5.85 -5.36
C ALA A 154 -0.99 -5.49 -5.00
N LEU A 155 -1.96 -6.12 -5.67
CA LEU A 155 -3.39 -5.89 -5.45
C LEU A 155 -3.83 -6.54 -4.16
N GLN A 156 -4.32 -5.74 -3.24
CA GLN A 156 -4.83 -6.22 -1.95
C GLN A 156 -6.19 -6.92 -2.08
N ARG A 157 -6.32 -8.02 -1.33
CA ARG A 157 -7.53 -8.83 -1.26
C ARG A 157 -7.75 -9.26 0.20
N PHE A 158 -8.72 -8.61 0.85
CA PHE A 158 -9.04 -8.85 2.26
C PHE A 158 -9.86 -10.11 2.43
N LEU A 159 -9.32 -11.10 3.16
CA LEU A 159 -10.02 -12.36 3.39
C LEU A 159 -11.36 -12.20 4.13
N SER A 160 -11.48 -11.17 4.97
CA SER A 160 -12.71 -10.87 5.70
C SER A 160 -13.90 -10.49 4.80
N GLU A 161 -13.64 -10.00 3.59
CA GLU A 161 -14.68 -9.58 2.63
C GLU A 161 -15.18 -10.73 1.75
N LEU A 162 -14.38 -11.77 1.55
CA LEU A 162 -14.64 -12.82 0.55
C LEU A 162 -15.81 -13.74 0.90
N ARG A 163 -16.34 -13.66 2.10
CA ARG A 163 -17.54 -14.40 2.53
C ARG A 163 -18.87 -13.71 2.15
N ASP A 164 -18.84 -12.42 1.79
CA ASP A 164 -19.98 -11.73 1.19
C ASP A 164 -19.92 -11.91 -0.34
N PRO A 165 -20.90 -12.57 -0.96
CA PRO A 165 -20.87 -12.79 -2.41
C PRO A 165 -20.83 -11.51 -3.25
N ARG A 166 -21.39 -10.40 -2.74
CA ARG A 166 -21.37 -9.10 -3.44
C ARG A 166 -19.98 -8.48 -3.37
N ALA A 167 -19.32 -8.55 -2.20
CA ALA A 167 -17.94 -8.08 -2.04
C ALA A 167 -16.99 -8.95 -2.88
N LEU A 168 -17.13 -10.28 -2.84
CA LEU A 168 -16.35 -11.20 -3.67
C LEU A 168 -16.48 -10.85 -5.17
N ALA A 169 -17.70 -10.68 -5.66
CA ALA A 169 -17.92 -10.35 -7.08
C ALA A 169 -17.32 -8.96 -7.45
N ALA A 170 -17.38 -7.98 -6.55
CA ALA A 170 -16.74 -6.68 -6.76
C ALA A 170 -15.21 -6.83 -6.78
N ARG A 171 -14.61 -7.57 -5.85
CA ARG A 171 -13.16 -7.84 -5.82
C ARG A 171 -12.68 -8.60 -7.03
N ASP A 172 -13.47 -9.54 -7.55
CA ASP A 172 -13.15 -10.26 -8.78
C ASP A 172 -13.12 -9.34 -10.01
N GLN A 173 -14.09 -8.43 -10.10
CA GLN A 173 -14.09 -7.44 -11.19
C GLN A 173 -12.89 -6.50 -11.09
N ILE A 174 -12.55 -6.02 -9.88
CA ILE A 174 -11.38 -5.18 -9.66
C ILE A 174 -10.09 -5.93 -10.04
N ALA A 175 -9.98 -7.21 -9.71
CA ALA A 175 -8.83 -8.02 -10.13
C ALA A 175 -8.73 -8.13 -11.66
N ARG A 176 -9.86 -8.28 -12.38
CA ARG A 176 -9.88 -8.23 -13.84
C ARG A 176 -9.50 -6.85 -14.38
N ASN A 177 -9.95 -5.77 -13.75
CA ASN A 177 -9.58 -4.41 -14.15
C ASN A 177 -8.07 -4.18 -13.99
N VAL A 178 -7.47 -4.64 -12.88
CA VAL A 178 -6.02 -4.58 -12.64
C VAL A 178 -5.26 -5.41 -13.66
N GLN A 179 -5.70 -6.63 -13.94
CA GLN A 179 -5.12 -7.46 -14.99
C GLN A 179 -5.15 -6.75 -16.36
N ALA A 180 -6.30 -6.23 -16.75
CA ALA A 180 -6.46 -5.53 -18.04
C ALA A 180 -5.60 -4.27 -18.11
N GLY A 181 -5.55 -3.47 -17.04
CA GLY A 181 -4.70 -2.28 -16.96
C GLY A 181 -3.21 -2.63 -17.03
N ALA A 182 -2.79 -3.68 -16.33
CA ALA A 182 -1.41 -4.16 -16.38
C ALA A 182 -1.02 -4.67 -17.78
N GLU A 183 -1.91 -5.41 -18.43
CA GLU A 183 -1.72 -5.92 -19.81
C GLU A 183 -1.66 -4.75 -20.81
N GLY A 184 -2.56 -3.77 -20.71
CA GLY A 184 -2.63 -2.61 -21.60
C GLY A 184 -1.39 -1.71 -21.52
N GLU A 185 -0.86 -1.53 -20.31
CA GLU A 185 0.25 -0.59 -20.06
C GLU A 185 1.60 -1.29 -19.83
N GLY A 186 1.68 -2.61 -19.97
CA GLY A 186 2.92 -3.36 -19.84
C GLY A 186 3.50 -3.34 -18.42
N ARG A 187 2.68 -3.18 -17.38
CA ARG A 187 3.11 -3.19 -15.98
C ARG A 187 2.93 -4.58 -15.36
N ALA A 188 3.63 -4.87 -14.28
CA ALA A 188 3.47 -6.11 -13.55
C ALA A 188 2.38 -6.00 -12.47
N PHE A 189 1.76 -7.12 -12.10
CA PHE A 189 0.89 -7.18 -10.93
C PHE A 189 0.98 -8.54 -10.24
N ALA A 190 0.67 -8.55 -8.95
CA ALA A 190 0.52 -9.76 -8.14
C ALA A 190 -0.67 -9.59 -7.19
N ILE A 191 -1.14 -10.67 -6.59
CA ILE A 191 -2.17 -10.63 -5.53
C ILE A 191 -1.49 -10.54 -4.17
N GLU A 192 -2.08 -9.75 -3.27
CA GLU A 192 -1.71 -9.65 -1.86
C GLU A 192 -2.92 -9.94 -0.97
N TYR A 193 -2.90 -11.05 -0.26
CA TYR A 193 -3.90 -11.32 0.76
C TYR A 193 -3.61 -10.58 2.06
N ASP A 194 -4.63 -9.88 2.57
CA ASP A 194 -4.64 -9.29 3.91
C ASP A 194 -5.56 -10.10 4.81
N ILE A 195 -5.03 -10.59 5.94
CA ILE A 195 -5.77 -11.40 6.89
C ILE A 195 -6.51 -10.59 7.96
N SER A 196 -6.51 -9.26 7.87
CA SER A 196 -7.22 -8.40 8.83
C SER A 196 -8.70 -8.73 8.85
N GLY A 197 -9.24 -8.89 10.07
CA GLY A 197 -10.66 -9.10 10.26
C GLY A 197 -11.19 -10.48 9.85
N VAL A 198 -10.38 -11.39 9.31
CA VAL A 198 -10.81 -12.76 9.05
C VAL A 198 -11.01 -13.51 10.37
N ASP A 199 -12.01 -14.39 10.42
CA ASP A 199 -12.12 -15.36 11.51
C ASP A 199 -10.95 -16.35 11.42
N GLY A 200 -10.10 -16.39 12.44
CA GLY A 200 -8.94 -17.27 12.49
C GLY A 200 -9.25 -18.76 12.30
N ALA A 201 -10.46 -19.21 12.65
CA ALA A 201 -10.89 -20.59 12.42
C ALA A 201 -11.05 -20.93 10.92
N HIS A 202 -11.28 -19.93 10.08
CA HIS A 202 -11.52 -20.07 8.64
C HIS A 202 -10.39 -19.52 7.76
N LEU A 203 -9.28 -19.08 8.36
CA LEU A 203 -8.19 -18.40 7.65
C LEU A 203 -7.62 -19.26 6.51
N VAL A 204 -7.21 -20.47 6.78
CA VAL A 204 -6.58 -21.38 5.81
C VAL A 204 -7.56 -21.73 4.69
N GLU A 205 -8.76 -22.24 5.07
CA GLU A 205 -9.80 -22.63 4.13
C GLU A 205 -10.22 -21.48 3.20
N THR A 206 -10.41 -20.28 3.75
CA THR A 206 -10.84 -19.10 2.95
C THR A 206 -9.77 -18.72 1.94
N LEU A 207 -8.49 -18.67 2.34
CA LEU A 207 -7.41 -18.30 1.44
C LEU A 207 -7.21 -19.35 0.34
N GLU A 208 -7.17 -20.63 0.72
CA GLU A 208 -7.01 -21.71 -0.27
C GLU A 208 -8.14 -21.73 -1.30
N ALA A 209 -9.38 -21.57 -0.84
CA ALA A 209 -10.54 -21.56 -1.74
C ALA A 209 -10.50 -20.39 -2.70
N ASP A 210 -10.14 -19.19 -2.21
CA ASP A 210 -10.07 -18.00 -3.05
C ASP A 210 -8.86 -18.04 -4.01
N TRP A 211 -7.71 -18.53 -3.56
CA TRP A 211 -6.57 -18.68 -4.46
C TRP A 211 -6.85 -19.65 -5.60
N LYS A 212 -7.51 -20.80 -5.32
CA LYS A 212 -7.98 -21.72 -6.33
C LYS A 212 -8.97 -21.04 -7.28
N HIS A 213 -9.92 -20.24 -6.74
CA HIS A 213 -10.86 -19.46 -7.56
C HIS A 213 -10.15 -18.46 -8.49
N LEU A 214 -9.17 -17.72 -7.99
CA LEU A 214 -8.40 -16.78 -8.82
C LEU A 214 -7.62 -17.47 -9.92
N VAL A 215 -7.02 -18.63 -9.64
CA VAL A 215 -6.24 -19.41 -10.62
C VAL A 215 -7.15 -20.10 -11.62
N ASP A 216 -8.22 -20.78 -11.18
CA ASP A 216 -9.03 -21.63 -12.04
C ASP A 216 -10.14 -20.86 -12.78
N ALA A 217 -10.88 -20.01 -12.06
CA ALA A 217 -12.04 -19.32 -12.63
C ALA A 217 -11.68 -17.97 -13.26
N LEU A 218 -10.83 -17.17 -12.60
CA LEU A 218 -10.38 -15.88 -13.13
C LEU A 218 -9.17 -16.04 -14.07
N GLN A 219 -8.43 -17.14 -13.96
CA GLN A 219 -7.19 -17.39 -14.70
C GLN A 219 -6.17 -16.25 -14.54
N ILE A 220 -6.13 -15.65 -13.35
CA ILE A 220 -5.36 -14.43 -13.08
C ILE A 220 -3.86 -14.62 -13.33
N THR A 221 -3.34 -15.82 -13.00
CA THR A 221 -1.93 -16.19 -13.17
C THR A 221 -1.56 -16.57 -14.61
N ALA A 222 -2.53 -16.68 -15.50
CA ALA A 222 -2.30 -16.91 -16.94
C ALA A 222 -1.93 -15.61 -17.68
N SER A 223 -2.15 -14.45 -17.06
CA SER A 223 -1.73 -13.17 -17.62
C SER A 223 -0.23 -13.10 -17.79
N PRO A 224 0.29 -12.62 -18.95
CA PRO A 224 1.72 -12.40 -19.14
C PRO A 224 2.27 -11.27 -18.28
N ARG A 225 1.40 -10.52 -17.60
CA ARG A 225 1.75 -9.44 -16.68
C ARG A 225 1.67 -9.84 -15.21
N TYR A 226 1.11 -11.03 -14.90
CA TYR A 226 1.19 -11.55 -13.55
C TYR A 226 2.65 -11.79 -13.17
N LEU A 227 3.10 -11.20 -12.07
CA LEU A 227 4.48 -11.31 -11.62
C LEU A 227 4.80 -12.76 -11.25
N THR A 228 5.84 -13.29 -11.85
CA THR A 228 6.37 -14.62 -11.55
C THR A 228 7.80 -14.50 -11.03
N ASP A 229 8.24 -15.52 -10.30
CA ASP A 229 9.60 -15.61 -9.82
C ASP A 229 10.00 -17.09 -9.77
N GLY A 230 11.11 -17.45 -10.39
CA GLY A 230 11.48 -18.84 -10.55
C GLY A 230 10.38 -19.68 -11.25
N ARG A 231 9.62 -19.09 -12.15
CA ARG A 231 8.49 -19.68 -12.91
C ARG A 231 7.25 -20.00 -12.05
N LYS A 232 7.20 -19.55 -10.80
CA LYS A 232 6.01 -19.61 -9.93
C LYS A 232 5.34 -18.24 -9.87
N PRO A 233 4.01 -18.14 -9.81
CA PRO A 233 3.36 -16.87 -9.53
C PRO A 233 3.81 -16.33 -8.17
N VAL A 234 3.95 -15.01 -8.06
CA VAL A 234 4.23 -14.33 -6.80
C VAL A 234 2.93 -14.10 -6.06
N LEU A 235 2.90 -14.43 -4.77
CA LEU A 235 1.76 -14.20 -3.89
C LEU A 235 2.23 -13.55 -2.60
N TYR A 236 1.61 -12.43 -2.24
CA TYR A 236 1.87 -11.76 -0.97
C TYR A 236 0.87 -12.22 0.10
N LEU A 237 1.36 -12.44 1.32
CA LEU A 237 0.54 -12.73 2.50
C LEU A 237 0.88 -11.70 3.58
N TRP A 238 -0.01 -10.75 3.81
CA TRP A 238 0.17 -9.74 4.83
C TRP A 238 -0.64 -10.05 6.09
N GLY A 239 0.00 -9.85 7.24
CA GLY A 239 -0.69 -9.91 8.53
C GLY A 239 -0.36 -11.12 9.39
N LEU A 240 0.25 -12.19 8.85
CA LEU A 240 0.63 -13.37 9.61
C LEU A 240 1.69 -13.03 10.66
N GLY A 241 1.39 -13.37 11.92
CA GLY A 241 2.30 -13.19 13.05
C GLY A 241 2.29 -11.81 13.70
N PHE A 242 1.50 -10.84 13.23
CA PHE A 242 1.28 -9.60 13.98
C PHE A 242 0.53 -9.88 15.30
N SER A 243 0.96 -9.21 16.37
CA SER A 243 0.38 -9.41 17.72
C SER A 243 -1.12 -9.17 17.78
N ASN A 244 -1.67 -8.32 16.90
CA ASN A 244 -3.07 -7.94 16.82
C ASN A 244 -3.83 -8.53 15.61
N ARG A 245 -3.29 -9.57 14.96
CA ARG A 245 -3.93 -10.24 13.82
C ARG A 245 -4.29 -11.70 14.17
N PRO A 246 -5.31 -12.27 13.51
CA PRO A 246 -5.70 -13.66 13.71
C PRO A 246 -4.63 -14.66 13.23
N GLY A 247 -4.90 -15.94 13.43
CA GLY A 247 -4.04 -17.04 12.99
C GLY A 247 -3.00 -17.46 14.03
N THR A 248 -2.75 -18.76 14.05
CA THR A 248 -1.71 -19.41 14.85
C THR A 248 -0.47 -19.69 14.03
N ALA A 249 0.66 -19.96 14.65
CA ALA A 249 1.88 -20.37 13.95
C ALA A 249 1.69 -21.68 13.15
N ALA A 250 0.87 -22.60 13.67
CA ALA A 250 0.54 -23.85 12.98
C ALA A 250 -0.25 -23.62 11.68
N GLN A 251 -1.30 -22.78 11.73
CA GLN A 251 -2.08 -22.41 10.54
C GLN A 251 -1.24 -21.68 9.50
N ALA A 252 -0.36 -20.77 9.94
CA ALA A 252 0.53 -20.06 9.05
C ALA A 252 1.56 -21.00 8.39
N ALA A 253 2.11 -21.94 9.14
CA ALA A 253 3.02 -22.96 8.60
C ALA A 253 2.32 -23.88 7.59
N GLU A 254 1.12 -24.35 7.90
CA GLU A 254 0.28 -25.16 7.01
C GLU A 254 0.02 -24.43 5.68
N LEU A 255 -0.40 -23.17 5.74
CA LEU A 255 -0.71 -22.37 4.57
C LEU A 255 0.53 -22.11 3.68
N ILE A 256 1.67 -21.77 4.30
CA ILE A 256 2.91 -21.53 3.56
C ILE A 256 3.41 -22.85 2.93
N ASP A 257 3.36 -23.96 3.66
CA ASP A 257 3.73 -25.27 3.10
C ASP A 257 2.80 -25.66 1.94
N TRP A 258 1.50 -25.41 2.08
CA TRP A 258 0.56 -25.65 0.98
C TRP A 258 0.94 -24.84 -0.25
N LEU A 259 1.15 -23.53 -0.13
CA LEU A 259 1.49 -22.64 -1.25
C LEU A 259 2.85 -22.95 -1.88
N THR A 260 3.82 -23.43 -1.11
CA THR A 260 5.19 -23.62 -1.61
C THR A 260 5.47 -25.05 -2.07
N THR A 261 4.82 -26.07 -1.46
CA THR A 261 5.23 -27.47 -1.55
C THR A 261 4.07 -28.44 -1.84
N THR A 262 2.99 -28.45 -1.03
CA THR A 262 2.03 -29.56 -1.03
C THR A 262 0.84 -29.38 -1.95
N ALA A 263 0.47 -28.14 -2.35
CA ALA A 263 -0.59 -27.92 -3.34
C ALA A 263 -0.26 -28.53 -4.70
N GLU A 264 -1.28 -28.71 -5.54
CA GLU A 264 -1.08 -29.00 -6.96
C GLU A 264 -0.16 -27.93 -7.58
N PRO A 265 0.74 -28.29 -8.53
CA PRO A 265 1.73 -27.37 -9.07
C PRO A 265 1.20 -26.01 -9.55
N ARG A 266 -0.04 -25.98 -10.09
CA ARG A 266 -0.67 -24.74 -10.60
C ARG A 266 -1.03 -23.73 -9.51
N TYR A 267 -1.18 -24.17 -8.26
CA TYR A 267 -1.46 -23.30 -7.12
C TYR A 267 -0.23 -22.90 -6.32
N ARG A 268 0.93 -23.51 -6.62
CA ARG A 268 2.18 -23.17 -5.92
C ARG A 268 2.65 -21.78 -6.30
N ALA A 269 3.15 -21.05 -5.33
CA ALA A 269 3.61 -19.67 -5.47
C ALA A 269 5.00 -19.45 -4.88
N THR A 270 5.68 -18.40 -5.31
CA THR A 270 6.72 -17.74 -4.53
C THR A 270 6.03 -16.82 -3.54
N VAL A 271 6.20 -17.09 -2.24
CA VAL A 271 5.42 -16.43 -1.20
C VAL A 271 6.21 -15.30 -0.53
N VAL A 272 5.68 -14.08 -0.64
CA VAL A 272 6.22 -12.89 0.05
C VAL A 272 5.43 -12.68 1.33
N GLY A 273 6.11 -12.74 2.47
CA GLY A 273 5.49 -12.53 3.78
C GLY A 273 5.54 -11.08 4.23
N GLY A 274 4.39 -10.41 4.28
CA GLY A 274 4.22 -9.12 4.96
C GLY A 274 4.18 -9.35 6.47
N VAL A 275 5.35 -9.34 7.10
CA VAL A 275 5.56 -9.75 8.49
C VAL A 275 5.75 -8.54 9.43
N PRO A 276 5.64 -8.73 10.78
CA PRO A 276 5.98 -7.67 11.74
C PRO A 276 7.43 -7.21 11.62
N THR A 277 7.71 -5.95 12.00
CA THR A 277 9.11 -5.45 12.05
C THR A 277 9.97 -6.17 13.07
N HIS A 278 9.34 -6.80 14.07
CA HIS A 278 9.99 -7.56 15.12
C HIS A 278 10.01 -9.09 14.85
N TRP A 279 9.87 -9.50 13.58
CA TRP A 279 9.85 -10.92 13.18
C TRP A 279 11.06 -11.73 13.67
N ARG A 280 12.22 -11.08 13.81
CA ARG A 280 13.45 -11.73 14.23
C ARG A 280 13.57 -11.86 15.75
N THR A 281 13.00 -10.92 16.51
CA THR A 281 13.11 -10.83 17.97
C THR A 281 11.87 -11.35 18.70
N LEU A 282 10.75 -11.53 18.01
CA LEU A 282 9.46 -12.02 18.55
C LEU A 282 8.92 -11.17 19.71
N ASP A 283 9.03 -9.85 19.57
CA ASP A 283 8.51 -8.87 20.53
C ASP A 283 7.75 -7.74 19.81
N GLY A 284 7.42 -6.66 20.48
CA GLY A 284 6.81 -5.46 19.89
C GLY A 284 5.54 -5.75 19.10
N ASP A 285 5.60 -5.59 17.78
CA ASP A 285 4.47 -5.83 16.88
C ASP A 285 4.31 -7.32 16.48
N SER A 286 5.27 -8.19 16.84
CA SER A 286 5.21 -9.62 16.57
C SER A 286 4.49 -10.39 17.68
N LYS A 287 3.89 -11.53 17.34
CA LYS A 287 3.53 -12.54 18.32
C LYS A 287 4.79 -13.11 18.98
N THR A 288 4.70 -13.45 20.27
CA THR A 288 5.84 -13.84 21.11
C THR A 288 6.11 -15.34 21.18
N ASP A 289 5.18 -16.17 20.66
CA ASP A 289 5.37 -17.62 20.60
C ASP A 289 6.58 -17.97 19.71
N ALA A 290 7.52 -18.75 20.27
CA ALA A 290 8.75 -19.16 19.61
C ALA A 290 8.55 -19.91 18.29
N ALA A 291 7.39 -20.54 18.09
CA ALA A 291 7.05 -21.22 16.83
C ALA A 291 7.03 -20.24 15.63
N TRP A 292 6.76 -18.94 15.84
CA TRP A 292 6.78 -17.94 14.77
C TRP A 292 8.17 -17.76 14.17
N ALA A 293 9.23 -18.03 14.90
CA ALA A 293 10.60 -17.91 14.35
C ALA A 293 10.83 -18.83 13.14
N SER A 294 10.28 -20.03 13.14
CA SER A 294 10.37 -20.95 12.00
C SER A 294 9.39 -20.55 10.89
N VAL A 295 8.19 -20.10 11.25
CA VAL A 295 7.17 -19.65 10.28
C VAL A 295 7.69 -18.48 9.44
N TYR A 296 8.25 -17.43 10.06
CA TYR A 296 8.81 -16.32 9.30
C TYR A 296 9.91 -16.75 8.33
N ARG A 297 10.73 -17.73 8.72
CA ARG A 297 11.79 -18.26 7.85
C ARG A 297 11.31 -19.24 6.78
N SER A 298 10.05 -19.64 6.79
CA SER A 298 9.45 -20.48 5.73
C SER A 298 9.03 -19.68 4.51
N PHE A 299 8.78 -18.37 4.62
CA PHE A 299 8.55 -17.51 3.45
C PHE A 299 9.74 -17.53 2.48
N ASP A 300 9.50 -17.34 1.18
CA ASP A 300 10.56 -17.17 0.18
C ASP A 300 11.19 -15.78 0.26
N VAL A 301 10.37 -14.77 0.54
CA VAL A 301 10.76 -13.36 0.71
C VAL A 301 10.10 -12.82 1.97
N LEU A 302 10.88 -12.13 2.83
CA LEU A 302 10.34 -11.43 3.99
C LEU A 302 10.22 -9.94 3.67
N SER A 303 9.04 -9.37 3.96
CA SER A 303 8.71 -7.97 3.73
C SER A 303 8.15 -7.32 5.01
N PRO A 304 9.00 -6.89 5.96
CA PRO A 304 8.52 -6.31 7.21
C PRO A 304 7.80 -4.98 7.01
N TRP A 305 6.67 -4.83 7.68
CA TRP A 305 5.79 -3.67 7.56
C TRP A 305 6.27 -2.50 8.39
N THR A 306 6.72 -1.43 7.73
CA THR A 306 7.33 -0.26 8.38
C THR A 306 6.39 0.93 8.54
N VAL A 307 5.21 0.94 7.91
CA VAL A 307 4.27 2.07 8.00
C VAL A 307 3.94 2.38 9.46
N GLY A 308 4.16 3.65 9.85
CA GLY A 308 3.91 4.09 11.21
C GLY A 308 4.95 3.66 12.26
N ARG A 309 6.03 2.98 11.89
CA ARG A 309 7.07 2.54 12.84
C ARG A 309 8.13 3.60 13.14
N PHE A 310 8.23 4.59 12.29
CA PHE A 310 9.02 5.81 12.46
C PHE A 310 8.36 6.93 11.65
N GLY A 311 8.65 8.19 11.97
CA GLY A 311 7.94 9.34 11.39
C GLY A 311 8.83 10.46 10.86
N ASP A 312 10.16 10.24 10.83
CA ASP A 312 11.12 11.21 10.32
C ASP A 312 12.42 10.53 9.83
N ASP A 313 13.32 11.33 9.27
CA ASP A 313 14.59 10.84 8.72
C ASP A 313 15.47 10.20 9.78
N ALA A 314 15.49 10.77 11.00
CA ALA A 314 16.27 10.21 12.11
C ALA A 314 15.74 8.83 12.52
N GLY A 315 14.40 8.67 12.55
CA GLY A 315 13.74 7.39 12.78
C GLY A 315 14.02 6.37 11.68
N ALA A 316 14.00 6.80 10.41
CA ALA A 316 14.37 5.94 9.28
C ALA A 316 15.83 5.46 9.34
N ASP A 317 16.75 6.36 9.74
CA ASP A 317 18.17 6.01 9.94
C ASP A 317 18.39 5.07 11.12
N ALA A 318 17.69 5.32 12.23
CA ALA A 318 17.72 4.43 13.39
C ALA A 318 17.17 3.04 13.06
N TYR A 319 16.10 2.96 12.23
CA TYR A 319 15.58 1.69 11.71
C TYR A 319 16.63 0.96 10.84
N ARG A 320 17.29 1.69 9.93
CA ARG A 320 18.38 1.12 9.13
C ARG A 320 19.47 0.54 10.02
N ALA A 321 19.94 1.30 11.00
CA ALA A 321 21.06 0.92 11.87
C ALA A 321 20.73 -0.26 12.80
N SER A 322 19.49 -0.31 13.35
CA SER A 322 19.12 -1.29 14.37
C SER A 322 18.46 -2.56 13.83
N ARG A 323 17.79 -2.48 12.65
CA ARG A 323 16.98 -3.58 12.11
C ARG A 323 17.35 -3.98 10.70
N LEU A 324 17.28 -3.08 9.72
CA LEU A 324 17.40 -3.40 8.30
C LEU A 324 18.66 -4.22 7.98
N GLY A 325 19.84 -3.78 8.46
CA GLY A 325 21.09 -4.51 8.24
C GLY A 325 21.10 -5.90 8.89
N ALA A 326 20.58 -6.01 10.12
CA ALA A 326 20.50 -7.28 10.84
C ALA A 326 19.47 -8.24 10.22
N ASP A 327 18.36 -7.71 9.70
CA ASP A 327 17.34 -8.48 9.01
C ASP A 327 17.87 -9.03 7.67
N LEU A 328 18.53 -8.19 6.87
CA LEU A 328 19.21 -8.60 5.63
C LEU A 328 20.22 -9.72 5.88
N ALA A 329 21.06 -9.58 6.91
CA ALA A 329 22.02 -10.62 7.28
C ALA A 329 21.32 -11.93 7.68
N ALA A 330 20.24 -11.85 8.46
CA ALA A 330 19.49 -13.01 8.93
C ALA A 330 18.79 -13.77 7.77
N VAL A 331 18.16 -13.05 6.84
CA VAL A 331 17.49 -13.68 5.68
C VAL A 331 18.52 -14.29 4.72
N THR A 332 19.63 -13.61 4.47
CA THR A 332 20.74 -14.12 3.64
C THR A 332 21.31 -15.41 4.22
N ALA A 333 21.57 -15.45 5.53
CA ALA A 333 22.04 -16.66 6.23
C ALA A 333 21.03 -17.82 6.16
N ALA A 334 19.74 -17.52 6.03
CA ALA A 334 18.68 -18.50 5.85
C ALA A 334 18.42 -18.89 4.39
N GLY A 335 19.17 -18.34 3.42
CA GLY A 335 18.95 -18.55 1.99
C GLY A 335 17.62 -17.94 1.50
N LYS A 336 17.16 -16.89 2.17
CA LYS A 336 15.90 -16.18 1.86
C LYS A 336 16.19 -14.80 1.32
N ARG A 337 15.14 -14.12 0.79
CA ARG A 337 15.25 -12.76 0.26
C ARG A 337 14.49 -11.77 1.15
N TYR A 338 14.77 -10.49 0.97
CA TYR A 338 14.23 -9.42 1.80
C TYR A 338 13.73 -8.26 0.95
N MET A 339 12.49 -7.84 1.18
CA MET A 339 11.81 -6.76 0.49
C MET A 339 11.41 -5.69 1.51
N PRO A 340 12.23 -4.67 1.77
CA PRO A 340 11.84 -3.56 2.64
C PRO A 340 10.59 -2.86 2.15
N VAL A 341 9.75 -2.41 3.09
CA VAL A 341 8.60 -1.53 2.81
C VAL A 341 9.04 -0.08 3.04
N VAL A 342 8.65 0.82 2.13
CA VAL A 342 8.84 2.27 2.25
C VAL A 342 7.50 2.97 2.07
N PHE A 343 7.31 4.16 2.69
CA PHE A 343 6.04 4.86 2.67
C PHE A 343 6.23 6.38 2.70
N PRO A 344 5.34 7.18 2.04
CA PRO A 344 5.58 8.61 1.84
C PRO A 344 5.25 9.48 3.06
N GLY A 345 4.33 9.05 3.89
CA GLY A 345 3.79 9.74 5.05
C GLY A 345 2.60 8.96 5.60
N PHE A 346 1.91 9.50 6.62
CA PHE A 346 0.80 8.81 7.25
C PHE A 346 -0.16 9.79 7.94
N SER A 347 -1.46 9.55 7.84
CA SER A 347 -2.50 10.31 8.52
C SER A 347 -3.74 9.45 8.74
N TRP A 348 -4.22 9.41 10.00
CA TRP A 348 -5.45 8.72 10.43
C TRP A 348 -6.46 9.68 11.06
N HIS A 349 -6.49 10.93 10.60
CA HIS A 349 -7.37 11.93 11.21
C HIS A 349 -8.85 11.59 11.00
N ASN A 350 -9.29 11.51 9.76
CA ASN A 350 -10.69 11.25 9.45
C ASN A 350 -11.08 9.79 9.72
N LEU A 351 -10.18 8.85 9.49
CA LEU A 351 -10.47 7.42 9.71
C LEU A 351 -10.57 7.07 11.19
N MET A 352 -9.67 7.57 12.04
CA MET A 352 -9.51 7.12 13.43
C MET A 352 -9.62 8.23 14.47
N GLY A 353 -9.80 9.50 14.08
CA GLY A 353 -9.82 10.64 14.99
C GLY A 353 -8.46 11.02 15.57
N ALA A 354 -7.37 10.61 14.92
CA ALA A 354 -6.01 10.94 15.32
C ALA A 354 -5.63 12.38 14.92
N ALA A 355 -4.41 12.82 15.25
CA ALA A 355 -3.90 14.08 14.74
C ALA A 355 -3.79 14.05 13.22
N SER A 356 -4.10 15.15 12.53
CA SER A 356 -3.92 15.25 11.08
C SER A 356 -2.43 15.26 10.74
N ASN A 357 -2.05 14.66 9.57
CA ASN A 357 -0.68 14.64 9.06
C ASN A 357 0.33 14.13 10.09
N GLN A 358 0.03 13.00 10.75
CA GLN A 358 0.83 12.43 11.85
C GLN A 358 2.30 12.20 11.47
N ILE A 359 2.53 11.75 10.23
CA ILE A 359 3.84 11.61 9.63
C ILE A 359 3.87 12.45 8.36
N PRO A 360 4.44 13.67 8.42
CA PRO A 360 4.47 14.57 7.28
C PRO A 360 5.31 14.03 6.13
N ARG A 361 4.83 14.27 4.92
CA ARG A 361 5.44 13.77 3.68
C ARG A 361 6.74 14.51 3.31
N ARG A 362 6.94 15.72 3.83
CA ARG A 362 8.16 16.57 3.70
C ARG A 362 8.62 16.77 2.26
N GLY A 363 7.66 16.96 1.34
CA GLY A 363 7.96 17.13 -0.08
C GLY A 363 8.77 15.96 -0.66
N GLY A 364 8.46 14.73 -0.25
CA GLY A 364 9.10 13.50 -0.73
C GLY A 364 10.41 13.13 -0.03
N ALA A 365 11.02 14.02 0.74
CA ALA A 365 12.32 13.76 1.37
C ALA A 365 12.26 12.57 2.34
N PHE A 366 11.19 12.45 3.14
CA PHE A 366 11.01 11.33 4.07
C PHE A 366 10.91 9.98 3.35
N TYR A 367 10.19 9.90 2.24
CA TYR A 367 10.12 8.69 1.42
C TYR A 367 11.49 8.36 0.82
N TRP A 368 12.16 9.37 0.26
CA TRP A 368 13.45 9.21 -0.39
C TRP A 368 14.53 8.73 0.59
N ARG A 369 14.52 9.23 1.84
CA ARG A 369 15.45 8.76 2.88
C ARG A 369 15.34 7.27 3.13
N GLN A 370 14.12 6.72 3.11
CA GLN A 370 13.88 5.29 3.27
C GLN A 370 14.40 4.49 2.06
N VAL A 371 14.15 4.97 0.83
CA VAL A 371 14.66 4.36 -0.40
C VAL A 371 16.19 4.33 -0.38
N TRP A 372 16.82 5.48 -0.08
CA TRP A 372 18.28 5.58 0.03
C TRP A 372 18.84 4.63 1.09
N ASN A 373 18.19 4.51 2.24
CA ASN A 373 18.57 3.61 3.30
C ASN A 373 18.48 2.13 2.87
N ALA A 374 17.40 1.75 2.21
CA ALA A 374 17.15 0.37 1.81
C ALA A 374 18.08 -0.08 0.68
N VAL A 375 18.17 0.70 -0.40
CA VAL A 375 19.05 0.40 -1.54
C VAL A 375 20.52 0.45 -1.11
N GLY A 376 20.92 1.46 -0.30
CA GLY A 376 22.27 1.58 0.24
C GLY A 376 22.64 0.46 1.23
N ALA A 377 21.67 -0.26 1.79
CA ALA A 377 21.91 -1.46 2.59
C ALA A 377 21.98 -2.75 1.74
N GLY A 378 21.76 -2.67 0.42
CA GLY A 378 21.83 -3.79 -0.51
C GLY A 378 20.49 -4.46 -0.81
N ALA A 379 19.34 -3.81 -0.54
CA ALA A 379 18.06 -4.32 -0.98
C ALA A 379 17.98 -4.35 -2.51
N THR A 380 17.54 -5.47 -3.08
CA THR A 380 17.38 -5.67 -4.52
C THR A 380 15.90 -5.64 -4.94
N MET A 381 14.99 -5.48 -4.02
CA MET A 381 13.56 -5.35 -4.25
C MET A 381 12.94 -4.47 -3.17
N LEU A 382 11.91 -3.72 -3.49
CA LEU A 382 11.21 -2.84 -2.56
C LEU A 382 9.69 -2.94 -2.74
N LYS A 383 8.96 -2.67 -1.66
CA LYS A 383 7.52 -2.42 -1.70
C LYS A 383 7.21 -1.01 -1.22
N THR A 384 6.39 -0.28 -1.96
CA THR A 384 5.83 1.01 -1.52
C THR A 384 4.43 0.81 -0.94
N ALA A 385 4.19 1.26 0.23
CA ALA A 385 2.87 1.40 0.84
C ALA A 385 2.44 2.87 0.72
N MET A 386 1.40 3.21 -0.11
CA MET A 386 0.63 2.46 -1.08
C MET A 386 0.45 3.31 -2.35
N PHE A 387 -0.09 2.76 -3.44
CA PHE A 387 -0.40 3.55 -4.63
C PHE A 387 -1.61 4.46 -4.43
N ASP A 388 -2.73 3.93 -3.94
CA ASP A 388 -4.06 4.56 -3.91
C ASP A 388 -4.67 4.77 -2.51
N GLU A 389 -3.96 4.51 -1.42
CA GLU A 389 -4.51 4.53 -0.07
C GLU A 389 -4.57 5.95 0.53
N VAL A 390 -5.67 6.63 0.27
CA VAL A 390 -5.91 8.02 0.73
C VAL A 390 -6.48 8.10 2.14
N ASP A 391 -7.05 7.03 2.67
CA ASP A 391 -7.64 6.96 4.02
C ASP A 391 -6.60 6.76 5.13
N GLU A 392 -5.38 6.31 4.79
CA GLU A 392 -4.23 6.27 5.69
C GLU A 392 -3.14 7.32 5.34
N GLY A 393 -3.37 8.14 4.34
CA GLY A 393 -2.41 9.19 3.93
C GLY A 393 -1.15 8.65 3.25
N THR A 394 -1.15 7.40 2.79
CA THR A 394 0.01 6.74 2.16
C THR A 394 -0.01 6.77 0.63
N ALA A 395 -1.07 7.30 0.00
CA ALA A 395 -1.22 7.29 -1.45
C ALA A 395 -0.08 8.01 -2.18
N MET A 396 0.39 7.41 -3.30
CA MET A 396 1.46 7.92 -4.16
C MET A 396 0.95 8.38 -5.54
N PHE A 397 -0.33 8.14 -5.87
CA PHE A 397 -0.93 8.58 -7.13
C PHE A 397 -1.19 10.10 -7.14
N LYS A 398 -1.89 10.61 -8.17
CA LYS A 398 -2.17 12.05 -8.30
C LYS A 398 -3.12 12.53 -7.19
N LEU A 399 -2.69 13.55 -6.46
CA LEU A 399 -3.37 14.13 -5.30
C LEU A 399 -3.57 15.63 -5.47
N ALA A 400 -4.56 16.18 -4.75
CA ALA A 400 -4.84 17.60 -4.71
C ALA A 400 -3.59 18.41 -4.28
N PRO A 401 -3.09 19.33 -5.12
CA PRO A 401 -1.88 20.10 -4.86
C PRO A 401 -2.00 21.06 -3.67
N THR A 402 -3.12 21.77 -3.57
CA THR A 402 -3.32 22.86 -2.61
C THR A 402 -4.65 22.76 -1.87
N ALA A 403 -4.81 23.55 -0.82
CA ALA A 403 -6.09 23.66 -0.11
C ALA A 403 -7.25 24.18 -1.00
N ALA A 404 -6.95 24.88 -2.09
CA ALA A 404 -7.96 25.35 -3.03
C ALA A 404 -8.56 24.23 -3.90
N ASP A 405 -7.85 23.10 -4.00
CA ASP A 405 -8.27 21.93 -4.77
C ASP A 405 -9.07 20.93 -3.93
N LEU A 406 -9.27 21.23 -2.64
CA LEU A 406 -10.00 20.39 -1.70
C LEU A 406 -11.47 20.77 -1.62
N PRO A 407 -12.37 19.82 -1.29
CA PRO A 407 -13.75 20.15 -0.95
C PRO A 407 -13.82 21.08 0.27
N ALA A 408 -14.80 21.99 0.24
CA ALA A 408 -15.01 22.94 1.31
C ALA A 408 -15.52 22.28 2.62
N GLY A 409 -15.09 22.79 3.76
CA GLY A 409 -15.61 22.39 5.07
C GLY A 409 -15.17 21.02 5.58
N VAL A 410 -14.13 20.41 5.00
CA VAL A 410 -13.52 19.15 5.44
C VAL A 410 -12.05 19.34 5.82
N SER A 411 -11.56 18.50 6.74
CA SER A 411 -10.15 18.49 7.12
C SER A 411 -9.41 17.44 6.28
N LEU A 412 -8.58 17.90 5.33
CA LEU A 412 -7.77 17.08 4.45
C LEU A 412 -6.34 17.64 4.39
N VAL A 413 -5.39 16.84 3.96
CA VAL A 413 -3.99 17.19 3.84
C VAL A 413 -3.64 17.36 2.35
N PRO A 414 -3.47 18.61 1.83
CA PRO A 414 -3.01 18.84 0.47
C PRO A 414 -1.51 18.56 0.34
N LEU A 415 -1.01 18.47 -0.89
CA LEU A 415 0.42 18.22 -1.13
C LEU A 415 1.33 19.34 -0.62
N ASP A 416 0.84 20.58 -0.57
CA ASP A 416 1.58 21.74 -0.07
C ASP A 416 1.52 21.93 1.46
N ALA A 417 0.92 20.99 2.20
CA ALA A 417 0.81 21.07 3.67
C ALA A 417 2.17 21.23 4.39
N ASP A 418 3.25 20.80 3.75
CA ASP A 418 4.63 20.96 4.25
C ASP A 418 5.29 22.29 3.83
N GLY A 419 4.53 23.23 3.24
CA GLY A 419 4.99 24.54 2.80
C GLY A 419 5.74 24.53 1.47
N ARG A 420 5.66 23.44 0.69
CA ARG A 420 6.25 23.32 -0.64
C ARG A 420 5.15 23.19 -1.68
N ALA A 421 5.17 24.04 -2.71
CA ALA A 421 4.29 23.89 -3.86
C ALA A 421 4.72 22.66 -4.66
N LEU A 422 3.83 21.68 -4.79
CA LEU A 422 4.07 20.43 -5.47
C LEU A 422 2.95 20.19 -6.50
N PRO A 423 3.26 19.78 -7.75
CA PRO A 423 2.23 19.38 -8.71
C PRO A 423 1.60 18.05 -8.29
N SER A 424 0.39 17.76 -8.79
CA SER A 424 -0.40 16.60 -8.38
C SER A 424 0.32 15.26 -8.62
N ASP A 425 1.14 15.16 -9.65
CA ASP A 425 1.90 13.97 -10.06
C ASP A 425 3.24 13.80 -9.33
N PHE A 426 3.59 14.72 -8.42
CA PHE A 426 4.92 14.74 -7.81
C PHE A 426 5.33 13.40 -7.21
N TYR A 427 4.45 12.77 -6.42
CA TYR A 427 4.77 11.50 -5.77
C TYR A 427 4.81 10.31 -6.74
N LEU A 428 4.09 10.36 -7.86
CA LEU A 428 4.30 9.39 -8.95
C LEU A 428 5.72 9.48 -9.51
N ARG A 429 6.21 10.71 -9.79
CA ARG A 429 7.58 10.95 -10.28
C ARG A 429 8.63 10.50 -9.25
N VAL A 430 8.39 10.75 -7.96
CA VAL A 430 9.28 10.26 -6.89
C VAL A 430 9.31 8.73 -6.85
N GLY A 431 8.15 8.08 -7.00
CA GLY A 431 8.04 6.63 -7.09
C GLY A 431 8.78 6.05 -8.30
N GLY A 432 8.68 6.72 -9.44
CA GLY A 432 9.43 6.34 -10.65
C GLY A 432 10.95 6.48 -10.48
N ALA A 433 11.41 7.58 -9.88
CA ALA A 433 12.82 7.78 -9.57
C ALA A 433 13.35 6.70 -8.59
N ALA A 434 12.55 6.33 -7.59
CA ALA A 434 12.90 5.26 -6.65
C ALA A 434 13.01 3.91 -7.38
N THR A 435 12.08 3.62 -8.30
CA THR A 435 12.10 2.42 -9.14
C THR A 435 13.36 2.39 -10.02
N ALA A 436 13.68 3.49 -10.68
CA ALA A 436 14.87 3.62 -11.52
C ALA A 436 16.17 3.48 -10.71
N THR A 437 16.22 4.03 -9.50
CA THR A 437 17.38 3.88 -8.59
C THR A 437 17.56 2.43 -8.14
N LEU A 438 16.46 1.74 -7.82
CA LEU A 438 16.51 0.32 -7.44
C LEU A 438 17.00 -0.58 -8.59
N ARG A 439 16.67 -0.23 -9.83
CA ARG A 439 17.16 -0.93 -11.03
C ARG A 439 18.62 -0.58 -11.39
N GLY A 440 19.15 0.52 -10.86
CA GLY A 440 20.48 1.03 -11.23
C GLY A 440 20.45 1.94 -12.47
N ASP A 441 19.27 2.31 -12.97
CA ASP A 441 19.08 3.26 -14.08
C ASP A 441 19.39 4.70 -13.64
N LEU A 442 19.20 5.02 -12.36
CA LEU A 442 19.62 6.24 -11.70
C LEU A 442 20.65 5.94 -10.59
N PRO A 443 21.66 6.81 -10.41
CA PRO A 443 22.62 6.66 -9.33
C PRO A 443 21.93 6.82 -7.97
N LEU A 444 22.35 6.02 -6.99
CA LEU A 444 21.90 6.17 -5.61
C LEU A 444 22.47 7.48 -5.02
N SER A 445 21.62 8.40 -4.64
CA SER A 445 21.96 9.68 -4.00
C SER A 445 21.17 9.87 -2.72
N PRO A 446 21.74 10.51 -1.66
CA PRO A 446 20.95 10.92 -0.51
C PRO A 446 19.95 12.04 -0.83
N ASP A 447 20.19 12.80 -1.92
CA ASP A 447 19.33 13.88 -2.36
C ASP A 447 18.22 13.34 -3.27
N LEU A 448 17.00 13.82 -3.06
CA LEU A 448 15.84 13.50 -3.90
C LEU A 448 16.07 14.00 -5.34
N PRO A 449 16.08 13.11 -6.35
CA PRO A 449 16.41 13.50 -7.73
C PRO A 449 15.20 14.03 -8.52
N VAL A 450 14.12 14.43 -7.85
CA VAL A 450 12.89 14.93 -8.45
C VAL A 450 12.63 16.36 -8.00
N ASN A 451 12.52 17.27 -8.94
CA ASN A 451 12.12 18.65 -8.68
C ASN A 451 10.57 18.75 -8.60
N PRO A 452 10.04 19.69 -7.79
CA PRO A 452 8.62 20.04 -7.77
C PRO A 452 8.07 20.41 -9.14
#